data_b250b0545fc71c89b827fe8844dcdb22
#
_entry.id   b250b0545fc71c89b827fe8844dcdb22
#
_cell.length_a   1.000
_cell.length_b   1.000
_cell.length_c   1.000
_cell.angle_alpha   90.00
_cell.angle_beta   90.00
_cell.angle_gamma   90.00
#
_symmetry.space_group_name_H-M   'P 1'
#
loop_
_entity.id
_entity.type
_entity.pdbx_description
1 polymer ?
#
loop_
_entity_poly.entity_id
_entity_poly.type
_entity_poly.pdbx_seq_one_letter_code
_entity_poly.pdbx_strand_id
1 'polypeptide(L)'
;MTANEAFLNCISASLRGGSCDLTLAPDDWRPLLQLAGEQKLLPMVYEAVRGTPAFAAAPEEVRTAARLQTMQEAAAQAVHTEAFLQLYRALRAEGLAPVVVKGIVCRARYPQPDLRPSGDEDLYLAPEEMPRFHAVLLRAGFVLAEPERDYRTAHEARYVQPRTGLVVEGHWALFPT
;
A
#
# COMPACT_ATOMS: atom_id res chain seq x y z
N MET A 1 -13.57 -8.65 24.96
CA MET A 1 -13.46 -7.91 23.67
C MET A 1 -13.05 -8.92 22.62
N THR A 2 -13.75 -8.98 21.50
CA THR A 2 -13.41 -9.87 20.38
C THR A 2 -12.20 -9.32 19.58
N ALA A 3 -11.54 -10.18 18.79
CA ALA A 3 -10.44 -9.74 17.90
C ALA A 3 -10.91 -8.66 16.90
N ASN A 4 -12.14 -8.77 16.39
CA ASN A 4 -12.72 -7.77 15.48
C ASN A 4 -12.93 -6.41 16.16
N GLU A 5 -13.45 -6.38 17.37
CA GLU A 5 -13.61 -5.12 18.14
C GLU A 5 -12.25 -4.48 18.45
N ALA A 6 -11.27 -5.29 18.87
CA ALA A 6 -9.91 -4.82 19.12
C ALA A 6 -9.26 -4.25 17.84
N PHE A 7 -9.42 -4.95 16.72
CA PHE A 7 -8.92 -4.51 15.42
C PHE A 7 -9.51 -3.15 15.02
N LEU A 8 -10.84 -2.99 15.09
CA LEU A 8 -11.49 -1.72 14.74
C LEU A 8 -11.07 -0.57 15.66
N ASN A 9 -10.89 -0.85 16.96
CA ASN A 9 -10.39 0.15 17.92
C ASN A 9 -8.96 0.59 17.58
N CYS A 10 -8.07 -0.35 17.21
CA CYS A 10 -6.70 -0.03 16.79
C CYS A 10 -6.68 0.81 15.52
N ILE A 11 -7.46 0.43 14.50
CA ILE A 11 -7.55 1.21 13.25
C ILE A 11 -8.07 2.60 13.52
N SER A 12 -9.13 2.73 14.33
CA SER A 12 -9.69 4.02 14.71
C SER A 12 -8.69 4.90 15.46
N ALA A 13 -7.88 4.35 16.35
CA ALA A 13 -6.82 5.07 17.04
C ALA A 13 -5.70 5.50 16.08
N SER A 14 -5.23 4.58 15.24
CA SER A 14 -4.19 4.84 14.25
C SER A 14 -4.58 5.96 13.27
N LEU A 15 -5.83 5.99 12.80
CA LEU A 15 -6.35 7.05 11.93
C LEU A 15 -6.36 8.42 12.59
N ARG A 16 -6.42 8.49 13.92
CA ARG A 16 -6.33 9.72 14.70
C ARG A 16 -4.91 10.04 15.17
N GLY A 17 -3.92 9.24 14.78
CA GLY A 17 -2.53 9.41 15.22
C GLY A 17 -2.32 9.10 16.70
N GLY A 18 -3.21 8.30 17.31
CA GLY A 18 -3.17 7.94 18.73
C GLY A 18 -2.81 6.48 18.99
N SER A 19 -2.64 6.16 20.27
CA SER A 19 -2.47 4.79 20.77
C SER A 19 -3.81 4.16 21.14
N CYS A 20 -3.82 2.82 21.14
CA CYS A 20 -4.98 2.02 21.54
C CYS A 20 -4.61 1.12 22.72
N ASP A 21 -5.00 1.52 23.91
CA ASP A 21 -4.80 0.69 25.11
C ASP A 21 -5.92 -0.36 25.19
N LEU A 22 -5.56 -1.62 25.00
CA LEU A 22 -6.47 -2.76 24.95
C LEU A 22 -6.32 -3.61 26.20
N THR A 23 -7.43 -4.04 26.76
CA THR A 23 -7.42 -5.08 27.80
C THR A 23 -7.63 -6.44 27.11
N LEU A 24 -6.51 -7.10 26.77
CA LEU A 24 -6.49 -8.42 26.14
C LEU A 24 -5.71 -9.41 27.00
N ALA A 25 -6.18 -10.68 27.02
CA ALA A 25 -5.35 -11.76 27.55
C ALA A 25 -4.14 -12.01 26.61
N PRO A 26 -3.03 -12.57 27.13
CA PRO A 26 -1.83 -12.81 26.32
C PRO A 26 -2.10 -13.60 25.02
N ASP A 27 -3.00 -14.58 25.07
CA ASP A 27 -3.32 -15.44 23.92
C ASP A 27 -4.23 -14.74 22.87
N ASP A 28 -4.90 -13.65 23.23
CA ASP A 28 -5.80 -12.92 22.32
C ASP A 28 -5.04 -11.99 21.34
N TRP A 29 -3.76 -11.72 21.61
CA TRP A 29 -2.92 -10.91 20.72
C TRP A 29 -2.64 -11.56 19.37
N ARG A 30 -2.44 -12.88 19.35
CA ARG A 30 -2.16 -13.61 18.10
C ARG A 30 -3.32 -13.53 17.11
N PRO A 31 -4.58 -13.82 17.48
CA PRO A 31 -5.74 -13.65 16.61
C PRO A 31 -5.93 -12.21 16.08
N LEU A 32 -5.70 -11.20 16.92
CA LEU A 32 -5.77 -9.79 16.51
C LEU A 32 -4.75 -9.45 15.43
N LEU A 33 -3.47 -9.81 15.66
CA LEU A 33 -2.39 -9.48 14.73
C LEU A 33 -2.48 -10.30 13.44
N GLN A 34 -2.98 -11.56 13.52
CA GLN A 34 -3.29 -12.37 12.35
C GLN A 34 -4.37 -11.70 11.48
N LEU A 35 -5.49 -11.29 12.09
CA LEU A 35 -6.56 -10.56 11.40
C LEU A 35 -6.00 -9.28 10.74
N ALA A 36 -5.16 -8.53 11.46
CA ALA A 36 -4.53 -7.32 10.93
C ALA A 36 -3.65 -7.61 9.70
N GLY A 37 -2.91 -8.72 9.71
CA GLY A 37 -2.12 -9.19 8.56
C GLY A 37 -2.98 -9.58 7.37
N GLU A 38 -4.04 -10.35 7.60
CA GLU A 38 -5.01 -10.77 6.56
C GLU A 38 -5.69 -9.55 5.89
N GLN A 39 -5.97 -8.50 6.67
CA GLN A 39 -6.53 -7.25 6.17
C GLN A 39 -5.47 -6.28 5.61
N LYS A 40 -4.18 -6.66 5.59
CA LYS A 40 -3.05 -5.82 5.16
C LYS A 40 -2.97 -4.49 5.93
N LEU A 41 -3.31 -4.50 7.21
CA LEU A 41 -3.31 -3.33 8.09
C LEU A 41 -2.47 -3.55 9.36
N LEU A 42 -1.61 -4.59 9.35
CA LEU A 42 -0.76 -4.91 10.50
C LEU A 42 0.11 -3.72 10.94
N PRO A 43 0.76 -2.95 10.05
CA PRO A 43 1.57 -1.83 10.49
C PRO A 43 0.77 -0.76 11.25
N MET A 44 -0.47 -0.50 10.86
CA MET A 44 -1.34 0.46 11.52
C MET A 44 -1.78 -0.03 12.91
N VAL A 45 -2.13 -1.32 13.02
CA VAL A 45 -2.50 -1.94 14.30
C VAL A 45 -1.31 -1.97 15.24
N TYR A 46 -0.13 -2.41 14.74
CA TYR A 46 1.10 -2.44 15.53
C TYR A 46 1.48 -1.05 16.07
N GLU A 47 1.42 -0.02 15.23
CA GLU A 47 1.73 1.36 15.65
C GLU A 47 0.79 1.84 16.76
N ALA A 48 -0.50 1.50 16.68
CA ALA A 48 -1.48 1.87 17.70
C ALA A 48 -1.24 1.20 19.06
N VAL A 49 -0.61 0.01 19.09
CA VAL A 49 -0.46 -0.76 20.34
C VAL A 49 0.98 -0.84 20.87
N ARG A 50 2.01 -0.67 20.04
CA ARG A 50 3.42 -0.96 20.37
C ARG A 50 3.95 -0.25 21.62
N GLY A 51 3.40 0.90 21.98
CA GLY A 51 3.79 1.69 23.15
C GLY A 51 2.90 1.46 24.39
N THR A 52 1.94 0.56 24.32
CA THR A 52 0.99 0.35 25.45
C THR A 52 1.51 -0.70 26.44
N PRO A 53 1.21 -0.55 27.74
CA PRO A 53 1.55 -1.55 28.76
C PRO A 53 0.92 -2.92 28.45
N ALA A 54 -0.29 -2.94 27.90
CA ALA A 54 -0.98 -4.18 27.54
C ALA A 54 -0.21 -4.96 26.45
N PHE A 55 0.29 -4.28 25.42
CA PHE A 55 1.10 -4.93 24.39
C PHE A 55 2.48 -5.34 24.92
N ALA A 56 3.05 -4.58 25.83
CA ALA A 56 4.31 -4.96 26.48
C ALA A 56 4.21 -6.28 27.27
N ALA A 57 3.00 -6.62 27.77
CA ALA A 57 2.72 -7.87 28.45
C ALA A 57 2.37 -9.05 27.51
N ALA A 58 2.22 -8.80 26.21
CA ALA A 58 2.01 -9.85 25.20
C ALA A 58 3.23 -10.78 25.10
N PRO A 59 3.06 -12.05 24.63
CA PRO A 59 4.19 -12.97 24.43
C PRO A 59 5.28 -12.34 23.56
N GLU A 60 6.56 -12.52 23.94
CA GLU A 60 7.69 -11.91 23.25
C GLU A 60 7.75 -12.30 21.77
N GLU A 61 7.48 -13.56 21.45
CA GLU A 61 7.44 -14.05 20.08
C GLU A 61 6.41 -13.30 19.22
N VAL A 62 5.23 -13.00 19.78
CA VAL A 62 4.15 -12.27 19.12
C VAL A 62 4.56 -10.83 18.86
N ARG A 63 5.15 -10.17 19.86
CA ARG A 63 5.64 -8.79 19.74
C ARG A 63 6.75 -8.67 18.70
N THR A 64 7.68 -9.62 18.73
CA THR A 64 8.83 -9.66 17.81
C THR A 64 8.37 -9.91 16.38
N ALA A 65 7.47 -10.87 16.16
CA ALA A 65 6.92 -11.15 14.82
C ALA A 65 6.18 -9.94 14.24
N ALA A 66 5.29 -9.31 15.02
CA ALA A 66 4.55 -8.13 14.59
C ALA A 66 5.47 -6.96 14.24
N ARG A 67 6.52 -6.73 15.07
CA ARG A 67 7.53 -5.70 14.80
C ARG A 67 8.27 -5.95 13.49
N LEU A 68 8.79 -7.16 13.30
CA LEU A 68 9.58 -7.50 12.11
C LEU A 68 8.75 -7.37 10.84
N GLN A 69 7.54 -7.91 10.85
CA GLN A 69 6.64 -7.81 9.70
C GLN A 69 6.28 -6.36 9.39
N THR A 70 5.95 -5.56 10.42
CA THR A 70 5.68 -4.12 10.24
C THR A 70 6.86 -3.40 9.61
N MET A 71 8.09 -3.66 10.09
CA MET A 71 9.29 -3.03 9.53
C MET A 71 9.52 -3.43 8.06
N GLN A 72 9.28 -4.69 7.72
CA GLN A 72 9.40 -5.19 6.34
C GLN A 72 8.38 -4.52 5.41
N GLU A 73 7.11 -4.45 5.84
CA GLU A 73 6.05 -3.83 5.06
C GLU A 73 6.27 -2.32 4.87
N ALA A 74 6.67 -1.61 5.93
CA ALA A 74 6.99 -0.18 5.85
C ALA A 74 8.21 0.07 4.94
N ALA A 75 9.26 -0.75 5.02
CA ALA A 75 10.43 -0.62 4.16
C ALA A 75 10.06 -0.89 2.68
N ALA A 76 9.28 -1.92 2.40
CA ALA A 76 8.78 -2.19 1.04
C ALA A 76 7.95 -1.02 0.51
N GLN A 77 7.08 -0.44 1.36
CA GLN A 77 6.27 0.70 0.97
C GLN A 77 7.11 1.95 0.67
N ALA A 78 8.17 2.21 1.42
CA ALA A 78 9.11 3.31 1.13
C ALA A 78 9.83 3.11 -0.20
N VAL A 79 10.25 1.87 -0.53
CA VAL A 79 10.85 1.52 -1.83
C VAL A 79 9.85 1.73 -2.97
N HIS A 80 8.59 1.33 -2.80
CA HIS A 80 7.53 1.57 -3.80
C HIS A 80 7.29 3.06 -4.00
N THR A 81 7.24 3.84 -2.93
CA THR A 81 7.07 5.31 -2.98
C THR A 81 8.17 5.96 -3.81
N GLU A 82 9.44 5.65 -3.54
CA GLU A 82 10.56 6.22 -4.28
C GLU A 82 10.54 5.80 -5.76
N ALA A 83 10.30 4.52 -6.04
CA ALA A 83 10.19 4.01 -7.41
C ALA A 83 9.06 4.70 -8.20
N PHE A 84 7.91 4.92 -7.55
CA PHE A 84 6.79 5.64 -8.16
C PHE A 84 7.13 7.10 -8.43
N LEU A 85 7.77 7.79 -7.49
CA LEU A 85 8.17 9.19 -7.69
C LEU A 85 9.20 9.33 -8.82
N GLN A 86 10.12 8.38 -8.97
CA GLN A 86 11.06 8.34 -10.10
C GLN A 86 10.32 8.14 -11.43
N LEU A 87 9.38 7.20 -11.49
CA LEU A 87 8.55 7.00 -12.67
C LEU A 87 7.74 8.26 -13.01
N TYR A 88 7.10 8.87 -12.03
CA TYR A 88 6.28 10.07 -12.25
C TYR A 88 7.11 11.25 -12.79
N ARG A 89 8.35 11.43 -12.29
CA ARG A 89 9.29 12.41 -12.84
C ARG A 89 9.65 12.10 -14.30
N ALA A 90 9.86 10.82 -14.65
CA ALA A 90 10.13 10.41 -16.03
C ALA A 90 8.94 10.68 -16.95
N LEU A 91 7.71 10.39 -16.50
CA LEU A 91 6.49 10.73 -17.24
C LEU A 91 6.38 12.23 -17.49
N ARG A 92 6.63 13.05 -16.45
CA ARG A 92 6.62 14.51 -16.56
C ARG A 92 7.67 15.05 -17.53
N ALA A 93 8.86 14.46 -17.55
CA ALA A 93 9.93 14.83 -18.49
C ALA A 93 9.56 14.58 -19.96
N GLU A 94 8.70 13.58 -20.22
CA GLU A 94 8.14 13.28 -21.55
C GLU A 94 6.86 14.09 -21.85
N GLY A 95 6.50 15.05 -21.01
CA GLY A 95 5.31 15.89 -21.19
C GLY A 95 4.00 15.19 -20.88
N LEU A 96 4.03 14.05 -20.19
CA LEU A 96 2.84 13.37 -19.68
C LEU A 96 2.53 13.85 -18.25
N ALA A 97 1.25 14.03 -17.95
CA ALA A 97 0.79 14.49 -16.64
C ALA A 97 -0.41 13.65 -16.15
N PRO A 98 -0.25 12.33 -15.99
CA PRO A 98 -1.36 11.50 -15.56
C PRO A 98 -1.88 11.92 -14.18
N VAL A 99 -3.19 11.80 -13.99
CA VAL A 99 -3.81 12.04 -12.69
C VAL A 99 -3.60 10.80 -11.81
N VAL A 100 -3.03 10.99 -10.64
CA VAL A 100 -2.92 9.91 -9.64
C VAL A 100 -4.26 9.77 -8.92
N VAL A 101 -4.96 8.66 -9.10
CA VAL A 101 -6.34 8.47 -8.62
C VAL A 101 -6.38 7.91 -7.20
N LYS A 102 -5.51 6.96 -6.90
CA LYS A 102 -5.37 6.34 -5.56
C LYS A 102 -3.89 6.04 -5.25
N GLY A 103 -3.58 5.07 -4.41
CA GLY A 103 -2.19 4.77 -4.02
C GLY A 103 -1.59 5.87 -3.15
N ILE A 104 -0.50 6.48 -3.59
CA ILE A 104 0.28 7.48 -2.82
C ILE A 104 -0.57 8.68 -2.36
N VAL A 105 -1.54 9.15 -3.18
CA VAL A 105 -2.39 10.31 -2.81
C VAL A 105 -3.36 9.97 -1.68
N CYS A 106 -3.85 8.73 -1.63
CA CYS A 106 -4.65 8.24 -0.52
C CYS A 106 -3.80 8.06 0.74
N ARG A 107 -2.60 7.46 0.61
CA ARG A 107 -1.68 7.25 1.73
C ARG A 107 -1.26 8.56 2.39
N ALA A 108 -1.05 9.63 1.62
CA ALA A 108 -0.70 10.95 2.13
C ALA A 108 -1.75 11.55 3.10
N ARG A 109 -2.94 10.97 3.19
CA ARG A 109 -4.00 11.39 4.14
C ARG A 109 -3.89 10.71 5.51
N TYR A 110 -3.04 9.69 5.64
CA TYR A 110 -2.83 8.98 6.89
C TYR A 110 -1.74 9.67 7.73
N PRO A 111 -1.84 9.62 9.07
CA PRO A 111 -0.83 10.22 9.95
C PRO A 111 0.60 9.73 9.68
N GLN A 112 0.72 8.45 9.30
CA GLN A 112 1.98 7.83 8.92
C GLN A 112 1.78 7.07 7.58
N PRO A 113 2.05 7.73 6.44
CA PRO A 113 1.75 7.19 5.10
C PRO A 113 2.37 5.82 4.82
N ASP A 114 3.59 5.56 5.29
CA ASP A 114 4.30 4.31 5.03
C ASP A 114 3.78 3.12 5.86
N LEU A 115 2.97 3.37 6.88
CA LEU A 115 2.30 2.31 7.64
C LEU A 115 0.95 1.89 7.03
N ARG A 116 0.51 2.56 5.97
CA ARG A 116 -0.65 2.16 5.19
C ARG A 116 -0.20 1.54 3.87
N PRO A 117 -0.05 0.20 3.78
CA PRO A 117 0.33 -0.46 2.54
C PRO A 117 -0.68 -0.19 1.41
N SER A 118 -0.17 0.05 0.20
CA SER A 118 -0.96 0.01 -1.02
C SER A 118 -0.36 -1.02 -1.98
N GLY A 119 -1.21 -1.73 -2.71
CA GLY A 119 -0.77 -2.76 -3.64
C GLY A 119 -0.36 -2.19 -5.00
N ASP A 120 -0.93 -1.06 -5.37
CA ASP A 120 -0.83 -0.47 -6.69
C ASP A 120 -0.90 1.07 -6.63
N GLU A 121 -0.43 1.68 -7.72
CA GLU A 121 -0.58 3.11 -7.99
C GLU A 121 -1.39 3.26 -9.28
N ASP A 122 -2.53 3.94 -9.19
CA ASP A 122 -3.47 4.11 -10.31
C ASP A 122 -3.29 5.48 -10.95
N LEU A 123 -3.08 5.47 -12.25
CA LEU A 123 -2.85 6.64 -13.06
C LEU A 123 -3.93 6.74 -14.15
N TYR A 124 -4.64 7.85 -14.19
CA TYR A 124 -5.57 8.16 -15.28
C TYR A 124 -4.92 9.09 -16.29
N LEU A 125 -5.07 8.78 -17.56
CA LEU A 125 -4.51 9.54 -18.68
C LEU A 125 -5.46 9.48 -19.89
N ALA A 126 -5.28 10.40 -20.83
CA ALA A 126 -6.06 10.39 -22.05
C ALA A 126 -5.68 9.18 -22.93
N PRO A 127 -6.66 8.57 -23.67
CA PRO A 127 -6.39 7.39 -24.50
C PRO A 127 -5.25 7.59 -25.49
N GLU A 128 -5.12 8.78 -26.08
CA GLU A 128 -4.07 9.14 -27.04
C GLU A 128 -2.68 9.22 -26.42
N GLU A 129 -2.56 9.36 -25.11
CA GLU A 129 -1.30 9.39 -24.37
C GLU A 129 -0.76 7.97 -24.07
N MET A 130 -1.60 6.94 -24.16
CA MET A 130 -1.24 5.56 -23.80
C MET A 130 0.01 5.02 -24.50
N PRO A 131 0.22 5.23 -25.81
CA PRO A 131 1.43 4.70 -26.46
C PRO A 131 2.72 5.31 -25.89
N ARG A 132 2.69 6.60 -25.53
CA ARG A 132 3.83 7.29 -24.91
C ARG A 132 4.03 6.84 -23.47
N PHE A 133 2.95 6.73 -22.71
CA PHE A 133 2.94 6.20 -21.34
C PHE A 133 3.56 4.79 -21.30
N HIS A 134 3.07 3.88 -22.14
CA HIS A 134 3.62 2.53 -22.29
C HIS A 134 5.13 2.54 -22.57
N ALA A 135 5.58 3.36 -23.52
CA ALA A 135 7.00 3.46 -23.86
C ALA A 135 7.85 3.97 -22.69
N VAL A 136 7.35 4.92 -21.89
CA VAL A 136 8.06 5.42 -20.68
C VAL A 136 8.20 4.33 -19.64
N LEU A 137 7.13 3.57 -19.36
CA LEU A 137 7.18 2.49 -18.38
C LEU A 137 8.17 1.41 -18.78
N LEU A 138 8.17 0.98 -20.04
CA LEU A 138 9.14 -0.01 -20.53
C LEU A 138 10.58 0.50 -20.38
N ARG A 139 10.87 1.76 -20.74
CA ARG A 139 12.20 2.37 -20.55
C ARG A 139 12.61 2.47 -19.07
N ALA A 140 11.63 2.67 -18.18
CA ALA A 140 11.85 2.67 -16.73
C ALA A 140 11.98 1.26 -16.11
N GLY A 141 11.98 0.21 -16.95
CA GLY A 141 12.19 -1.17 -16.55
C GLY A 141 10.94 -1.86 -16.01
N PHE A 142 9.75 -1.31 -16.25
CA PHE A 142 8.50 -2.01 -15.98
C PHE A 142 8.21 -3.01 -17.10
N VAL A 143 7.49 -4.06 -16.75
CA VAL A 143 6.99 -5.05 -17.68
C VAL A 143 5.46 -5.06 -17.64
N LEU A 144 4.82 -5.31 -18.78
CA LEU A 144 3.37 -5.47 -18.86
C LEU A 144 2.99 -6.79 -18.17
N ALA A 145 2.05 -6.74 -17.23
CA ALA A 145 1.67 -7.92 -16.46
C ALA A 145 0.92 -8.96 -17.32
N GLU A 146 0.19 -8.50 -18.31
CA GLU A 146 -0.60 -9.32 -19.25
C GLU A 146 -0.17 -9.01 -20.68
N PRO A 147 0.98 -9.50 -21.15
CA PRO A 147 1.53 -9.16 -22.47
C PRO A 147 0.67 -9.66 -23.64
N GLU A 148 -0.16 -10.68 -23.44
CA GLU A 148 -1.10 -11.22 -24.41
C GLU A 148 -2.35 -10.34 -24.59
N ARG A 149 -2.65 -9.47 -23.63
CA ARG A 149 -3.78 -8.54 -23.70
C ARG A 149 -3.38 -7.29 -24.47
N ASP A 150 -4.09 -6.98 -25.54
CA ASP A 150 -3.85 -5.73 -26.25
C ASP A 150 -4.29 -4.53 -25.41
N TYR A 151 -3.33 -3.83 -24.83
CA TYR A 151 -3.57 -2.66 -24.01
C TYR A 151 -4.26 -1.52 -24.77
N ARG A 152 -4.25 -1.53 -26.12
CA ARG A 152 -4.91 -0.50 -26.94
C ARG A 152 -6.42 -0.67 -27.00
N THR A 153 -6.93 -1.88 -26.75
CA THR A 153 -8.36 -2.21 -26.78
C THR A 153 -8.96 -2.40 -25.39
N ALA A 154 -8.12 -2.53 -24.38
CA ALA A 154 -8.54 -2.59 -22.98
C ALA A 154 -8.82 -1.18 -22.44
N HIS A 155 -9.45 -1.08 -21.27
CA HIS A 155 -9.69 0.20 -20.59
C HIS A 155 -8.58 0.56 -19.62
N GLU A 156 -7.66 -0.38 -19.37
CA GLU A 156 -6.54 -0.28 -18.44
C GLU A 156 -5.37 -1.16 -18.91
N ALA A 157 -4.17 -0.85 -18.41
CA ALA A 157 -3.00 -1.70 -18.55
C ALA A 157 -2.23 -1.74 -17.23
N ARG A 158 -1.84 -2.94 -16.80
CA ARG A 158 -1.12 -3.19 -15.56
C ARG A 158 0.34 -3.46 -15.83
N TYR A 159 1.20 -2.78 -15.10
CA TYR A 159 2.65 -2.90 -15.19
C TYR A 159 3.26 -3.25 -13.84
N VAL A 160 4.32 -4.04 -13.86
CA VAL A 160 5.08 -4.43 -12.67
C VAL A 160 6.54 -4.03 -12.87
N GLN A 161 7.14 -3.43 -11.86
CA GLN A 161 8.58 -3.19 -11.81
C GLN A 161 9.26 -4.36 -11.10
N PRO A 162 10.02 -5.23 -11.82
CA PRO A 162 10.51 -6.50 -11.25
C PRO A 162 11.47 -6.34 -10.08
N ARG A 163 12.21 -5.21 -10.03
CA ARG A 163 13.21 -4.97 -8.98
C ARG A 163 12.59 -4.57 -7.64
N THR A 164 11.48 -3.86 -7.69
CA THR A 164 10.85 -3.28 -6.50
C THR A 164 9.53 -3.96 -6.14
N GLY A 165 8.90 -4.64 -7.12
CA GLY A 165 7.54 -5.17 -6.98
C GLY A 165 6.44 -4.13 -7.12
N LEU A 166 6.79 -2.85 -7.41
CA LEU A 166 5.80 -1.80 -7.62
C LEU A 166 4.88 -2.15 -8.78
N VAL A 167 3.58 -2.08 -8.53
CA VAL A 167 2.53 -2.23 -9.54
C VAL A 167 1.98 -0.85 -9.89
N VAL A 168 1.82 -0.59 -11.18
CA VAL A 168 1.22 0.62 -11.72
C VAL A 168 0.12 0.23 -12.70
N GLU A 169 -1.05 0.81 -12.54
CA GLU A 169 -2.17 0.63 -13.46
C GLU A 169 -2.46 1.95 -14.18
N GLY A 170 -2.36 1.93 -15.52
CA GLY A 170 -2.76 3.05 -16.36
C GLY A 170 -4.18 2.86 -16.83
N HIS A 171 -5.06 3.80 -16.51
CA HIS A 171 -6.47 3.81 -16.89
C HIS A 171 -6.75 4.94 -17.88
N TRP A 172 -7.54 4.68 -18.90
CA TRP A 172 -8.05 5.68 -19.83
C TRP A 172 -9.58 5.63 -19.96
N ALA A 173 -10.21 4.74 -19.20
CA ALA A 173 -11.62 4.78 -18.87
C ALA A 173 -11.79 4.34 -17.41
N LEU A 174 -12.40 5.18 -16.58
CA LEU A 174 -12.62 4.87 -15.16
C LEU A 174 -13.86 4.01 -14.93
N PHE A 175 -14.74 3.96 -15.92
CA PHE A 175 -15.96 3.16 -15.88
C PHE A 175 -16.12 2.40 -17.20
N PRO A 176 -16.57 1.14 -17.17
CA PRO A 176 -16.93 0.43 -18.38
C PRO A 176 -18.10 1.16 -19.06
N THR A 177 -17.96 1.42 -20.35
CA THR A 177 -19.01 2.00 -21.21
C THR A 177 -19.96 0.92 -21.69
#